data_79cae1ddc2fa1025210a3b8d0bffbd5f
#
_entry.id   79cae1ddc2fa1025210a3b8d0bffbd5f
#
_cell.length_a   1.000
_cell.length_b   1.000
_cell.length_c   1.000
_cell.angle_alpha   90.00
_cell.angle_beta   90.00
_cell.angle_gamma   90.00
#
_symmetry.space_group_name_H-M   'P 1'
#
loop_
_entity.id
_entity.type
_entity.pdbx_description
1 polymer ?
#
loop_
_entity_poly.entity_id
_entity_poly.type
_entity_poly.pdbx_seq_one_letter_code
_entity_poly.pdbx_strand_id
1 'polypeptide(L)'
;GKTVTTINKTNAGIKLPGWNKTKYKSAGKKGYVFAGWTYKGKVVNKVPASDKNIVLKAKFVKFKVETAKLSSLKGKSGKGTGFVAKSIKYTNKYGEKRGFRFRYSTNKKMKAAKYKTTGLAKNTYTKTGLKKGKKYYVQVRYYYYDSTNKKVYGTYSKVKSVKAY
;
A
#
# COMPACT_ATOMS: atom_id res chain seq x y z
N GLY A 1 10.66 -22.65 -0.71
CA GLY A 1 9.71 -21.90 -1.54
C GLY A 1 9.21 -22.76 -2.69
N LYS A 2 7.95 -22.55 -3.12
CA LYS A 2 7.41 -23.26 -4.29
C LYS A 2 8.12 -22.80 -5.56
N THR A 3 8.49 -23.73 -6.44
CA THR A 3 8.89 -23.45 -7.82
C THR A 3 7.71 -22.84 -8.57
N VAL A 4 7.93 -21.69 -9.19
CA VAL A 4 6.86 -20.94 -9.87
C VAL A 4 7.01 -21.02 -11.39
N THR A 5 8.24 -21.14 -11.86
CA THR A 5 8.54 -21.27 -13.29
C THR A 5 9.93 -21.87 -13.52
N THR A 6 10.08 -22.58 -14.60
CA THR A 6 11.37 -23.02 -15.14
C THR A 6 11.68 -22.15 -16.36
N ILE A 7 12.92 -21.73 -16.51
CA ILE A 7 13.37 -20.86 -17.60
C ILE A 7 14.49 -21.54 -18.33
N ASN A 8 14.34 -21.62 -19.65
CA ASN A 8 15.33 -22.23 -20.53
C ASN A 8 16.58 -21.36 -20.67
N LYS A 9 17.71 -21.96 -20.98
CA LYS A 9 19.02 -21.30 -21.16
C LYS A 9 19.01 -20.14 -22.17
N THR A 10 18.15 -20.20 -23.18
CA THR A 10 18.01 -19.17 -24.22
C THR A 10 17.48 -17.84 -23.75
N ASN A 11 16.98 -17.76 -22.51
CA ASN A 11 16.37 -16.56 -21.93
C ASN A 11 17.33 -15.76 -21.03
N ALA A 12 18.63 -16.01 -21.09
CA ALA A 12 19.62 -15.28 -20.29
C ALA A 12 19.55 -13.77 -20.53
N GLY A 13 19.73 -12.98 -19.47
CA GLY A 13 19.70 -11.51 -19.53
C GLY A 13 18.31 -10.87 -19.58
N ILE A 14 17.25 -11.60 -19.85
CA ILE A 14 15.88 -11.08 -19.89
C ILE A 14 15.47 -10.63 -18.49
N LYS A 15 14.87 -9.45 -18.40
CA LYS A 15 14.35 -8.90 -17.14
C LYS A 15 13.22 -9.77 -16.60
N LEU A 16 13.34 -10.17 -15.34
CA LEU A 16 12.32 -10.97 -14.67
C LEU A 16 11.06 -10.15 -14.39
N PRO A 17 9.87 -10.73 -14.59
CA PRO A 17 8.61 -10.06 -14.31
C PRO A 17 8.43 -9.83 -12.82
N GLY A 18 7.65 -8.81 -12.47
CA GLY A 18 7.12 -8.64 -11.13
C GLY A 18 6.15 -9.77 -10.74
N TRP A 19 5.70 -9.76 -9.49
CA TRP A 19 4.76 -10.75 -9.00
C TRP A 19 3.39 -10.63 -9.68
N ASN A 20 3.01 -11.65 -10.44
CA ASN A 20 1.67 -11.76 -11.02
C ASN A 20 0.74 -12.48 -10.05
N LYS A 21 -0.10 -11.70 -9.35
CA LYS A 21 -1.03 -12.20 -8.32
C LYS A 21 -2.14 -13.10 -8.85
N THR A 22 -2.46 -12.99 -10.12
CA THR A 22 -3.46 -13.85 -10.77
C THR A 22 -2.83 -15.18 -11.17
N LYS A 23 -1.72 -15.13 -11.90
CA LYS A 23 -0.99 -16.31 -12.38
C LYS A 23 -0.42 -17.17 -11.25
N TYR A 24 0.10 -16.54 -10.18
CA TYR A 24 0.81 -17.22 -9.08
C TYR A 24 0.06 -17.13 -7.74
N LYS A 25 -1.25 -16.98 -7.77
CA LYS A 25 -2.10 -16.78 -6.57
C LYS A 25 -1.89 -17.87 -5.50
N SER A 26 -1.80 -19.13 -5.92
CA SER A 26 -1.61 -20.28 -5.04
C SER A 26 -0.25 -20.32 -4.33
N ALA A 27 0.77 -19.65 -4.89
CA ALA A 27 2.10 -19.55 -4.30
C ALA A 27 2.29 -18.29 -3.44
N GLY A 28 1.31 -17.37 -3.43
CA GLY A 28 1.33 -16.18 -2.58
C GLY A 28 1.21 -16.52 -1.10
N LYS A 29 1.72 -15.64 -0.23
CA LYS A 29 1.70 -15.80 1.22
C LYS A 29 0.99 -14.61 1.88
N LYS A 30 -0.04 -14.90 2.68
CA LYS A 30 -0.84 -13.89 3.39
C LYS A 30 0.04 -13.04 4.32
N GLY A 31 -0.08 -11.71 4.22
CA GLY A 31 0.70 -10.74 5.00
C GLY A 31 2.15 -10.58 4.55
N TYR A 32 2.52 -11.16 3.41
CA TYR A 32 3.85 -11.04 2.81
C TYR A 32 3.79 -10.33 1.46
N VAL A 33 4.84 -9.65 1.10
CA VAL A 33 5.03 -9.05 -0.24
C VAL A 33 6.13 -9.80 -0.98
N PHE A 34 6.03 -9.79 -2.29
CA PHE A 34 7.06 -10.34 -3.16
C PHE A 34 8.30 -9.44 -3.13
N ALA A 35 9.45 -10.02 -2.80
CA ALA A 35 10.71 -9.32 -2.66
C ALA A 35 11.70 -9.60 -3.80
N GLY A 36 11.29 -10.40 -4.78
CA GLY A 36 12.09 -10.73 -5.95
C GLY A 36 12.18 -12.24 -6.22
N TRP A 37 12.81 -12.56 -7.32
CA TRP A 37 13.16 -13.93 -7.67
C TRP A 37 14.53 -14.27 -7.09
N THR A 38 14.75 -15.53 -6.74
CA THR A 38 16.05 -16.01 -6.27
C THR A 38 16.55 -17.16 -7.15
N TYR A 39 17.85 -17.13 -7.41
CA TYR A 39 18.63 -18.18 -8.04
C TYR A 39 19.86 -18.47 -7.15
N LYS A 40 20.08 -19.74 -6.82
CA LYS A 40 21.16 -20.16 -5.89
C LYS A 40 21.22 -19.30 -4.62
N GLY A 41 20.05 -19.02 -4.01
CA GLY A 41 19.91 -18.25 -2.76
C GLY A 41 20.01 -16.71 -2.91
N LYS A 42 20.49 -16.18 -4.02
CA LYS A 42 20.65 -14.74 -4.27
C LYS A 42 19.46 -14.17 -5.02
N VAL A 43 19.05 -12.93 -4.69
CA VAL A 43 17.99 -12.20 -5.42
C VAL A 43 18.54 -11.77 -6.78
N VAL A 44 17.77 -12.05 -7.83
CA VAL A 44 18.10 -11.71 -9.21
C VAL A 44 16.96 -10.91 -9.86
N ASN A 45 17.29 -9.96 -10.73
CA ASN A 45 16.34 -9.14 -11.47
C ASN A 45 16.30 -9.46 -12.98
N LYS A 46 17.27 -10.23 -13.43
CA LYS A 46 17.37 -10.77 -14.79
C LYS A 46 17.57 -12.27 -14.72
N VAL A 47 17.24 -12.95 -15.80
CA VAL A 47 17.54 -14.38 -15.96
C VAL A 47 19.06 -14.57 -15.97
N PRO A 48 19.63 -15.36 -15.05
CA PRO A 48 21.07 -15.62 -15.04
C PRO A 48 21.50 -16.40 -16.29
N ALA A 49 22.76 -16.18 -16.72
CA ALA A 49 23.37 -17.03 -17.72
C ALA A 49 23.57 -18.44 -17.14
N SER A 50 23.22 -19.47 -17.92
CA SER A 50 23.39 -20.87 -17.55
C SER A 50 23.33 -21.73 -18.80
N ASP A 51 24.13 -22.75 -18.85
CA ASP A 51 24.13 -23.83 -19.86
C ASP A 51 23.04 -24.90 -19.60
N LYS A 52 22.40 -24.83 -18.42
CA LYS A 52 21.32 -25.71 -17.98
C LYS A 52 20.04 -24.92 -17.70
N ASN A 53 18.91 -25.63 -17.69
CA ASN A 53 17.66 -25.06 -17.24
C ASN A 53 17.78 -24.55 -15.79
N ILE A 54 17.26 -23.37 -15.51
CA ILE A 54 17.31 -22.77 -14.20
C ILE A 54 15.96 -22.77 -13.51
N VAL A 55 15.98 -22.92 -12.21
CA VAL A 55 14.79 -22.84 -11.37
C VAL A 55 14.86 -21.57 -10.55
N LEU A 56 13.91 -20.67 -10.75
CA LEU A 56 13.76 -19.47 -9.96
C LEU A 56 12.74 -19.71 -8.86
N LYS A 57 13.09 -19.31 -7.64
CA LYS A 57 12.19 -19.37 -6.47
C LYS A 57 11.72 -17.96 -6.11
N ALA A 58 10.42 -17.81 -5.83
CA ALA A 58 9.87 -16.54 -5.36
C ALA A 58 10.28 -16.30 -3.90
N LYS A 59 10.86 -15.14 -3.63
CA LYS A 59 11.16 -14.68 -2.27
C LYS A 59 10.03 -13.79 -1.76
N PHE A 60 9.50 -14.12 -0.59
CA PHE A 60 8.51 -13.34 0.12
C PHE A 60 9.09 -12.82 1.43
N VAL A 61 8.77 -11.57 1.77
CA VAL A 61 9.12 -10.98 3.05
C VAL A 61 7.87 -10.57 3.79
N LYS A 62 7.85 -10.78 5.10
CA LYS A 62 6.77 -10.30 5.97
C LYS A 62 6.82 -8.77 5.94
N PHE A 63 5.70 -8.14 5.60
CA PHE A 63 5.64 -6.71 5.46
C PHE A 63 4.93 -6.06 6.64
N LYS A 64 5.67 -5.27 7.41
CA LYS A 64 5.10 -4.46 8.49
C LYS A 64 4.75 -3.08 7.93
N VAL A 65 3.48 -2.72 8.01
CA VAL A 65 3.02 -1.38 7.61
C VAL A 65 3.36 -0.39 8.70
N GLU A 66 4.06 0.68 8.34
CA GLU A 66 4.33 1.78 9.26
C GLU A 66 3.02 2.48 9.68
N THR A 67 3.05 3.11 10.86
CA THR A 67 1.94 3.96 11.28
C THR A 67 1.90 5.23 10.45
N ALA A 68 0.77 5.49 9.80
CA ALA A 68 0.58 6.69 9.02
C ALA A 68 0.58 7.95 9.92
N LYS A 69 0.99 9.08 9.35
CA LYS A 69 0.95 10.39 10.04
C LYS A 69 0.24 11.41 9.14
N LEU A 70 -0.65 12.20 9.72
CA LEU A 70 -1.19 13.38 9.05
C LEU A 70 -0.12 14.48 9.06
N SER A 71 0.38 14.86 7.88
CA SER A 71 1.31 15.99 7.72
C SER A 71 0.59 17.32 7.81
N SER A 72 -0.66 17.38 7.32
CA SER A 72 -1.49 18.59 7.37
C SER A 72 -2.96 18.22 7.55
N LEU A 73 -3.70 19.06 8.29
CA LEU A 73 -5.14 19.03 8.42
C LEU A 73 -5.64 20.47 8.55
N LYS A 74 -6.35 20.95 7.52
CA LYS A 74 -6.82 22.34 7.45
C LYS A 74 -8.31 22.37 7.12
N GLY A 75 -9.04 23.32 7.69
CA GLY A 75 -10.40 23.66 7.26
C GLY A 75 -10.38 24.13 5.80
N LYS A 76 -11.46 23.91 5.08
CA LYS A 76 -11.65 24.35 3.71
C LYS A 76 -12.87 25.25 3.66
N SER A 77 -12.67 26.47 3.17
CA SER A 77 -13.68 27.47 2.81
C SER A 77 -13.80 27.59 1.28
N GLY A 78 -14.67 28.44 0.79
CA GLY A 78 -14.93 28.67 -0.64
C GLY A 78 -15.88 27.61 -1.22
N LYS A 79 -15.56 27.03 -2.38
CA LYS A 79 -16.41 26.03 -3.06
C LYS A 79 -16.66 24.79 -2.18
N GLY A 80 -17.50 24.94 -1.14
CA GLY A 80 -17.97 23.92 -0.24
C GLY A 80 -17.19 23.80 1.09
N THR A 81 -17.92 23.95 2.19
CA THR A 81 -17.45 23.81 3.55
C THR A 81 -16.89 22.41 3.83
N GLY A 82 -15.71 22.34 4.44
CA GLY A 82 -15.09 21.04 4.68
C GLY A 82 -13.70 21.09 5.29
N PHE A 83 -12.88 20.11 4.91
CA PHE A 83 -11.47 20.04 5.29
C PHE A 83 -10.59 19.42 4.19
N VAL A 84 -9.29 19.69 4.29
CA VAL A 84 -8.24 19.01 3.52
C VAL A 84 -7.31 18.31 4.50
N ALA A 85 -7.15 17.00 4.35
CA ALA A 85 -6.25 16.18 5.13
C ALA A 85 -5.15 15.62 4.23
N LYS A 86 -3.88 15.80 4.62
CA LYS A 86 -2.72 15.28 3.88
C LYS A 86 -1.93 14.33 4.77
N SER A 87 -1.57 13.16 4.23
CA SER A 87 -0.70 12.19 4.87
C SER A 87 0.75 12.40 4.43
N ILE A 88 1.70 12.01 5.27
CA ILE A 88 3.08 11.82 4.85
C ILE A 88 3.10 10.75 3.76
N LYS A 89 3.90 10.94 2.71
CA LYS A 89 4.16 9.91 1.69
C LYS A 89 4.92 8.76 2.32
N TYR A 90 4.73 7.60 1.79
CA TYR A 90 5.36 6.36 2.24
C TYR A 90 6.20 5.75 1.11
N THR A 91 7.41 5.30 1.41
CA THR A 91 8.32 4.74 0.41
C THR A 91 7.90 3.33 0.01
N ASN A 92 7.84 3.07 -1.28
CA ASN A 92 7.57 1.74 -1.83
C ASN A 92 8.88 0.96 -1.99
N LYS A 93 9.14 0.02 -1.07
CA LYS A 93 10.39 -0.76 -1.08
C LYS A 93 10.37 -1.95 -2.05
N TYR A 94 9.21 -2.57 -2.24
CA TYR A 94 9.08 -3.82 -3.00
C TYR A 94 8.11 -3.73 -4.18
N GLY A 95 7.79 -2.53 -4.65
CA GLY A 95 6.84 -2.33 -5.75
C GLY A 95 5.40 -2.75 -5.43
N GLU A 96 5.07 -3.03 -4.16
CA GLU A 96 3.74 -3.45 -3.78
C GLU A 96 2.71 -2.34 -4.00
N LYS A 97 1.54 -2.72 -4.48
CA LYS A 97 0.41 -1.81 -4.65
C LYS A 97 -0.11 -1.40 -3.28
N ARG A 98 -0.16 -0.09 -3.00
CA ARG A 98 -0.54 0.47 -1.70
C ARG A 98 -1.30 1.78 -1.82
N GLY A 99 -1.73 2.34 -0.69
CA GLY A 99 -2.39 3.64 -0.62
C GLY A 99 -2.76 4.04 0.80
N PHE A 100 -3.70 4.97 0.87
CA PHE A 100 -4.15 5.59 2.11
C PHE A 100 -5.63 5.30 2.35
N ARG A 101 -6.00 5.08 3.60
CA ARG A 101 -7.39 5.08 4.03
C ARG A 101 -7.59 6.13 5.11
N PHE A 102 -8.22 7.23 4.72
CA PHE A 102 -8.66 8.28 5.63
C PHE A 102 -9.97 7.87 6.28
N ARG A 103 -10.18 8.29 7.53
CA ARG A 103 -11.49 8.27 8.18
C ARG A 103 -11.74 9.59 8.92
N TYR A 104 -13.01 9.95 9.04
CA TYR A 104 -13.43 11.12 9.80
C TYR A 104 -14.75 10.88 10.52
N SER A 105 -14.93 11.56 11.63
CA SER A 105 -16.14 11.51 12.46
C SER A 105 -16.32 12.83 13.20
N THR A 106 -17.53 13.12 13.66
CA THR A 106 -17.78 14.18 14.65
C THR A 106 -17.50 13.71 16.07
N ASN A 107 -17.27 12.43 16.28
CA ASN A 107 -16.95 11.82 17.57
C ASN A 107 -15.43 11.57 17.67
N LYS A 108 -14.79 12.04 18.75
CA LYS A 108 -13.34 11.87 19.00
C LYS A 108 -12.90 10.38 19.07
N LYS A 109 -13.78 9.52 19.57
CA LYS A 109 -13.56 8.05 19.61
C LYS A 109 -13.83 7.35 18.27
N MET A 110 -14.04 8.13 17.20
CA MET A 110 -14.29 7.62 15.83
C MET A 110 -15.53 6.72 15.70
N LYS A 111 -16.51 6.87 16.57
CA LYS A 111 -17.83 6.24 16.38
C LYS A 111 -18.48 6.77 15.08
N ALA A 112 -19.19 5.92 14.35
CA ALA A 112 -19.84 6.23 13.05
C ALA A 112 -18.89 6.92 12.03
N ALA A 113 -17.61 6.51 11.98
CA ALA A 113 -16.64 7.11 11.09
C ALA A 113 -16.95 6.82 9.61
N LYS A 114 -16.85 7.85 8.78
CA LYS A 114 -16.88 7.75 7.31
C LYS A 114 -15.48 7.57 6.75
N TYR A 115 -15.35 6.90 5.61
CA TYR A 115 -14.07 6.48 5.06
C TYR A 115 -13.85 6.98 3.62
N LYS A 116 -12.58 7.25 3.27
CA LYS A 116 -12.11 7.43 1.90
C LYS A 116 -10.82 6.67 1.70
N THR A 117 -10.78 5.82 0.69
CA THR A 117 -9.56 5.11 0.27
C THR A 117 -9.00 5.77 -0.98
N THR A 118 -7.70 6.01 -1.01
CA THR A 118 -6.96 6.58 -2.15
C THR A 118 -5.78 5.69 -2.51
N GLY A 119 -5.30 5.78 -3.76
CA GLY A 119 -4.05 5.12 -4.17
C GLY A 119 -2.81 5.84 -3.63
N LEU A 120 -1.62 5.28 -3.90
CA LEU A 120 -0.34 5.81 -3.41
C LEU A 120 -0.06 7.25 -3.91
N ALA A 121 -0.43 7.57 -5.14
CA ALA A 121 -0.23 8.91 -5.72
C ALA A 121 -1.04 10.01 -5.01
N LYS A 122 -2.16 9.66 -4.39
CA LYS A 122 -3.09 10.61 -3.75
C LYS A 122 -3.01 10.53 -2.22
N ASN A 123 -1.99 11.14 -1.64
CA ASN A 123 -1.84 11.25 -0.18
C ASN A 123 -2.70 12.35 0.45
N THR A 124 -3.59 12.96 -0.32
CA THR A 124 -4.49 14.05 0.13
C THR A 124 -5.94 13.61 -0.01
N TYR A 125 -6.75 13.97 0.97
CA TYR A 125 -8.19 13.79 0.97
C TYR A 125 -8.88 15.12 1.26
N THR A 126 -9.65 15.60 0.31
CA THR A 126 -10.55 16.75 0.47
C THR A 126 -11.96 16.23 0.70
N LYS A 127 -12.61 16.67 1.77
CA LYS A 127 -14.02 16.42 2.07
C LYS A 127 -14.76 17.73 2.13
N THR A 128 -15.82 17.84 1.32
CA THR A 128 -16.73 18.98 1.27
C THR A 128 -18.15 18.56 1.66
N GLY A 129 -19.07 19.52 1.71
CA GLY A 129 -20.45 19.28 2.12
C GLY A 129 -20.58 18.93 3.60
N LEU A 130 -19.76 19.55 4.44
CA LEU A 130 -19.81 19.40 5.90
C LEU A 130 -20.50 20.61 6.55
N LYS A 131 -21.06 20.42 7.74
CA LYS A 131 -21.69 21.51 8.50
C LYS A 131 -20.65 22.53 8.92
N LYS A 132 -20.81 23.80 8.50
CA LYS A 132 -19.96 24.93 8.86
C LYS A 132 -19.81 25.07 10.37
N GLY A 133 -18.62 25.39 10.84
CA GLY A 133 -18.31 25.57 12.28
C GLY A 133 -18.19 24.26 13.07
N LYS A 134 -18.69 23.12 12.55
CA LYS A 134 -18.63 21.84 13.26
C LYS A 134 -17.21 21.28 13.30
N LYS A 135 -16.82 20.74 14.45
CA LYS A 135 -15.53 20.06 14.64
C LYS A 135 -15.60 18.62 14.10
N TYR A 136 -14.60 18.25 13.31
CA TYR A 136 -14.41 16.90 12.78
C TYR A 136 -13.06 16.35 13.24
N TYR A 137 -13.04 15.06 13.55
CA TYR A 137 -11.85 14.32 13.92
C TYR A 137 -11.42 13.48 12.73
N VAL A 138 -10.14 13.44 12.42
CA VAL A 138 -9.59 12.80 11.23
C VAL A 138 -8.40 11.93 11.59
N GLN A 139 -8.32 10.78 10.97
CA GLN A 139 -7.18 9.88 11.02
C GLN A 139 -6.89 9.32 9.62
N VAL A 140 -5.66 8.85 9.44
CA VAL A 140 -5.24 8.14 8.24
C VAL A 140 -4.50 6.88 8.63
N ARG A 141 -4.57 5.85 7.79
CA ARG A 141 -3.70 4.68 7.85
C ARG A 141 -3.26 4.30 6.45
N TYR A 142 -2.11 3.60 6.35
CA TYR A 142 -1.68 2.97 5.12
C TYR A 142 -2.40 1.63 4.92
N TYR A 143 -2.44 1.18 3.68
CA TYR A 143 -2.73 -0.19 3.31
C TYR A 143 -1.81 -0.65 2.19
N TYR A 144 -1.63 -1.94 2.07
CA TYR A 144 -0.98 -2.57 0.93
C TYR A 144 -1.77 -3.82 0.51
N TYR A 145 -1.46 -4.33 -0.68
CA TYR A 145 -1.94 -5.64 -1.11
C TYR A 145 -0.81 -6.64 -0.95
N ASP A 146 -1.05 -7.70 -0.19
CA ASP A 146 -0.10 -8.78 -0.04
C ASP A 146 0.02 -9.64 -1.31
N SER A 147 0.91 -10.63 -1.30
CA SER A 147 1.16 -11.49 -2.45
C SER A 147 -0.04 -12.39 -2.81
N THR A 148 -1.04 -12.51 -1.95
CA THR A 148 -2.31 -13.17 -2.24
C THR A 148 -3.38 -12.22 -2.78
N ASN A 149 -3.02 -10.94 -3.04
CA ASN A 149 -3.92 -9.87 -3.45
C ASN A 149 -4.95 -9.46 -2.39
N LYS A 150 -4.71 -9.77 -1.12
CA LYS A 150 -5.56 -9.30 -0.02
C LYS A 150 -5.06 -7.97 0.51
N LYS A 151 -6.00 -7.09 0.84
CA LYS A 151 -5.69 -5.78 1.41
C LYS A 151 -5.37 -5.91 2.89
N VAL A 152 -4.18 -5.45 3.29
CA VAL A 152 -3.70 -5.43 4.67
C VAL A 152 -3.57 -3.98 5.13
N TYR A 153 -4.09 -3.66 6.31
CA TYR A 153 -4.11 -2.31 6.85
C TYR A 153 -3.11 -2.16 7.99
N GLY A 154 -2.43 -1.02 8.02
CA GLY A 154 -1.66 -0.57 9.16
C GLY A 154 -2.51 0.08 10.25
N THR A 155 -1.86 0.49 11.32
CA THR A 155 -2.45 1.24 12.42
C THR A 155 -2.85 2.64 11.97
N TYR A 156 -3.95 3.16 12.53
CA TYR A 156 -4.33 4.55 12.29
C TYR A 156 -3.36 5.52 12.97
N SER A 157 -3.19 6.70 12.35
CA SER A 157 -2.49 7.85 12.94
C SER A 157 -3.14 8.30 14.26
N LYS A 158 -2.44 9.14 15.01
CA LYS A 158 -3.08 9.92 16.08
C LYS A 158 -4.27 10.70 15.51
N VAL A 159 -5.31 10.87 16.32
CA VAL A 159 -6.49 11.69 15.97
C VAL A 159 -6.08 13.15 15.94
N LYS A 160 -6.40 13.84 14.85
CA LYS A 160 -6.36 15.31 14.77
C LYS A 160 -7.76 15.85 14.54
N SER A 161 -8.02 17.07 14.95
CA SER A 161 -9.32 17.73 14.74
C SER A 161 -9.21 18.99 13.91
N VAL A 162 -10.30 19.34 13.25
CA VAL A 162 -10.42 20.54 12.41
C VAL A 162 -11.86 21.05 12.46
N LYS A 163 -12.07 22.36 12.44
CA LYS A 163 -13.38 22.97 12.15
C LYS A 163 -13.59 23.01 10.62
N ALA A 164 -14.78 22.70 10.16
CA ALA A 164 -15.17 22.91 8.76
C ALA A 164 -15.54 24.39 8.57
N TYR A 165 -14.97 25.02 7.56
CA TYR A 165 -15.23 26.44 7.22
C TYR A 165 -16.04 26.52 5.93
#